data_35738a02ebae8b7f7e3efd9e98830213
#
_entry.id   35738a02ebae8b7f7e3efd9e98830213
#
_cell.length_a   1.000
_cell.length_b   1.000
_cell.length_c   1.000
_cell.angle_alpha   90.00
_cell.angle_beta   90.00
_cell.angle_gamma   90.00
#
_symmetry.space_group_name_H-M   'P 1'
#
loop_
_entity.id
_entity.type
_entity.pdbx_description
1 polymer ?
#
loop_
_entity_poly.entity_id
_entity_poly.type
_entity_poly.pdbx_seq_one_letter_code
_entity_poly.pdbx_strand_id
1 'polypeptide(L)'
;MQRDMLRTANELVNRGNSVDIYCLSWNGDLPGTGIAVHVIPTKGLFNYQRYQKFINQAQAAIKKAGDYDFIFGYNRMAGLDAHFAADPCFMERAKQRNFLYRWLPRVKWFAETERVIFDAASTTEILMVSETEKKHFQHWYHTPEVRFHFIPPYLSKARFELQDKALMRTQLRSAFGFANDDFVFMLTGSGFHMKGLDRAILALASLPPDYLTRVKLLAVGQDNPKPFEKMAKKLGVADNLVISKGRPDIPQLMQGADVCVHPAYRENTGLVILEALASAAPMLVTESCGYAYHIDEANAGKVVRLPFDQSQFNQAFKEMIDSPRKSEWAANGLAHARKLMEENDGSAEAKILIALAENKARNSEHP
;
A
#
# COMPACT_ATOMS: atom_id res chain seq x y z
N MET A 1 -2.08 -1.06 7.84
CA MET A 1 -2.79 -2.13 8.58
C MET A 1 -3.28 -1.67 9.96
N GLN A 2 -2.43 -1.36 10.99
CA GLN A 2 -2.94 -0.94 12.32
C GLN A 2 -3.85 0.31 12.26
N ARG A 3 -3.49 1.31 11.47
CA ARG A 3 -4.32 2.52 11.27
C ARG A 3 -5.67 2.21 10.61
N ASP A 4 -5.70 1.31 9.64
CA ASP A 4 -6.93 0.90 8.96
C ASP A 4 -7.81 0.10 9.93
N MET A 5 -7.23 -0.85 10.65
CA MET A 5 -7.93 -1.62 11.68
C MET A 5 -8.57 -0.71 12.73
N LEU A 6 -7.83 0.29 13.25
CA LEU A 6 -8.36 1.23 14.24
C LEU A 6 -9.46 2.13 13.67
N ARG A 7 -9.32 2.59 12.43
CA ARG A 7 -10.38 3.36 11.75
C ARG A 7 -11.66 2.52 11.68
N THR A 8 -11.56 1.29 11.20
CA THR A 8 -12.71 0.38 11.08
C THR A 8 -13.32 0.05 12.44
N ALA A 9 -12.50 -0.24 13.46
CA ALA A 9 -12.97 -0.49 14.81
C ALA A 9 -13.73 0.71 15.40
N ASN A 10 -13.19 1.92 15.26
CA ASN A 10 -13.87 3.14 15.72
C ASN A 10 -15.19 3.37 14.99
N GLU A 11 -15.23 3.14 13.69
CA GLU A 11 -16.45 3.29 12.90
C GLU A 11 -17.52 2.27 13.28
N LEU A 12 -17.12 1.02 13.60
CA LEU A 12 -18.04 0.02 14.13
C LEU A 12 -18.62 0.42 15.49
N VAL A 13 -17.77 0.95 16.39
CA VAL A 13 -18.22 1.46 17.71
C VAL A 13 -19.16 2.65 17.56
N ASN A 14 -18.86 3.59 16.66
CA ASN A 14 -19.73 4.75 16.39
C ASN A 14 -21.12 4.32 15.88
N ARG A 15 -21.23 3.10 15.33
CA ARG A 15 -22.48 2.50 14.87
C ARG A 15 -23.13 1.55 15.90
N GLY A 16 -22.68 1.61 17.15
CA GLY A 16 -23.28 0.88 18.27
C GLY A 16 -22.77 -0.54 18.48
N ASN A 17 -21.67 -0.94 17.82
CA ASN A 17 -21.06 -2.26 18.01
C ASN A 17 -19.98 -2.21 19.09
N SER A 18 -19.69 -3.34 19.74
CA SER A 18 -18.51 -3.56 20.56
C SER A 18 -17.43 -4.30 19.76
N VAL A 19 -16.16 -3.96 19.99
CA VAL A 19 -15.04 -4.53 19.23
C VAL A 19 -13.94 -5.05 20.14
N ASP A 20 -13.59 -6.32 19.97
CA ASP A 20 -12.42 -6.95 20.58
C ASP A 20 -11.31 -7.15 19.56
N ILE A 21 -10.12 -6.61 19.85
CA ILE A 21 -8.94 -6.72 19.00
C ILE A 21 -7.94 -7.71 19.61
N TYR A 22 -7.69 -8.82 18.93
CA TYR A 22 -6.66 -9.78 19.30
C TYR A 22 -5.39 -9.55 18.46
N CYS A 23 -4.27 -9.25 19.11
CA CYS A 23 -3.04 -8.93 18.40
C CYS A 23 -1.77 -9.47 19.09
N LEU A 24 -0.67 -9.60 18.32
CA LEU A 24 0.64 -10.03 18.83
C LEU A 24 1.34 -8.99 19.68
N SER A 25 1.11 -7.73 19.38
CA SER A 25 1.70 -6.57 20.08
C SER A 25 0.85 -5.34 19.80
N TRP A 26 0.88 -4.41 20.70
CA TRP A 26 0.24 -3.10 20.56
C TRP A 26 1.27 -2.00 20.79
N ASN A 27 1.25 -0.97 19.98
CA ASN A 27 2.10 0.22 20.12
C ASN A 27 1.21 1.47 20.16
N GLY A 28 1.54 2.39 21.07
CA GLY A 28 0.78 3.61 21.29
C GLY A 28 -0.32 3.44 22.34
N ASP A 29 -1.14 4.50 22.49
CA ASP A 29 -2.24 4.52 23.45
C ASP A 29 -3.30 3.49 23.10
N LEU A 30 -3.96 2.97 24.14
CA LEU A 30 -5.13 2.10 23.95
C LEU A 30 -6.29 2.92 23.35
N PRO A 31 -7.11 2.30 22.49
CA PRO A 31 -8.29 2.96 21.95
C PRO A 31 -9.29 3.29 23.06
N GLY A 32 -10.22 4.21 22.76
CA GLY A 32 -11.26 4.65 23.69
C GLY A 32 -12.30 3.57 24.02
N THR A 33 -13.35 3.97 24.71
CA THR A 33 -14.46 3.10 25.12
C THR A 33 -15.09 2.37 23.95
N GLY A 34 -15.50 1.11 24.15
CA GLY A 34 -16.12 0.26 23.12
C GLY A 34 -15.13 -0.59 22.32
N ILE A 35 -13.81 -0.42 22.52
CA ILE A 35 -12.79 -1.27 21.92
C ILE A 35 -11.93 -1.88 23.01
N ALA A 36 -11.91 -3.21 23.12
CA ALA A 36 -11.00 -3.94 24.00
C ALA A 36 -9.81 -4.50 23.20
N VAL A 37 -8.60 -4.42 23.75
CA VAL A 37 -7.37 -4.91 23.12
C VAL A 37 -6.77 -6.05 23.93
N HIS A 38 -6.69 -7.22 23.30
CA HIS A 38 -6.14 -8.45 23.87
C HIS A 38 -4.77 -8.75 23.23
N VAL A 39 -3.69 -8.45 23.93
CA VAL A 39 -2.34 -8.71 23.46
C VAL A 39 -1.94 -10.14 23.81
N ILE A 40 -1.62 -10.94 22.80
CA ILE A 40 -1.19 -12.34 22.90
C ILE A 40 0.25 -12.44 22.39
N PRO A 41 1.26 -12.16 23.21
CA PRO A 41 2.65 -12.21 22.78
C PRO A 41 3.12 -13.65 22.60
N THR A 42 3.64 -13.96 21.42
CA THR A 42 4.17 -15.30 21.12
C THR A 42 5.62 -15.23 20.68
N LYS A 43 6.40 -16.29 20.99
CA LYS A 43 7.80 -16.43 20.59
C LYS A 43 7.95 -17.63 19.63
N GLY A 44 8.87 -17.51 18.68
CA GLY A 44 9.22 -18.58 17.74
C GLY A 44 10.55 -18.27 17.08
N LEU A 45 11.29 -19.33 16.68
CA LEU A 45 12.56 -19.20 15.93
C LEU A 45 12.34 -18.57 14.55
N PHE A 46 11.20 -18.86 13.94
CA PHE A 46 10.79 -18.31 12.64
C PHE A 46 9.44 -17.60 12.74
N ASN A 47 9.23 -16.60 11.90
CA ASN A 47 7.99 -15.81 11.89
C ASN A 47 6.74 -16.68 11.71
N TYR A 48 6.74 -17.67 10.82
CA TYR A 48 5.58 -18.53 10.62
C TYR A 48 5.20 -19.33 11.88
N GLN A 49 6.18 -19.80 12.68
CA GLN A 49 5.93 -20.49 13.95
C GLN A 49 5.33 -19.55 14.99
N ARG A 50 5.82 -18.30 15.03
CA ARG A 50 5.27 -17.25 15.89
C ARG A 50 3.82 -16.95 15.53
N TYR A 51 3.52 -16.82 14.24
CA TYR A 51 2.15 -16.60 13.77
C TYR A 51 1.25 -17.81 14.04
N GLN A 52 1.72 -19.03 13.82
CA GLN A 52 0.96 -20.24 14.12
C GLN A 52 0.56 -20.30 15.60
N LYS A 53 1.52 -20.04 16.52
CA LYS A 53 1.21 -20.00 17.96
C LYS A 53 0.20 -18.91 18.31
N PHE A 54 0.33 -17.73 17.72
CA PHE A 54 -0.62 -16.65 17.90
C PHE A 54 -2.02 -17.06 17.44
N ILE A 55 -2.16 -17.61 16.24
CA ILE A 55 -3.44 -18.05 15.69
C ILE A 55 -4.11 -19.05 16.64
N ASN A 56 -3.37 -20.08 17.08
CA ASN A 56 -3.92 -21.09 17.98
C ASN A 56 -4.40 -20.49 19.32
N GLN A 57 -3.62 -19.58 19.89
CA GLN A 57 -3.98 -18.92 21.15
C GLN A 57 -5.13 -17.91 20.99
N ALA A 58 -5.17 -17.17 19.90
CA ALA A 58 -6.24 -16.24 19.58
C ALA A 58 -7.57 -16.99 19.38
N GLN A 59 -7.57 -18.09 18.60
CA GLN A 59 -8.75 -18.94 18.42
C GLN A 59 -9.27 -19.54 19.74
N ALA A 60 -8.35 -20.00 20.60
CA ALA A 60 -8.72 -20.50 21.94
C ALA A 60 -9.30 -19.39 22.83
N ALA A 61 -8.74 -18.19 22.77
CA ALA A 61 -9.24 -17.04 23.53
C ALA A 61 -10.60 -16.58 23.03
N ILE A 62 -10.80 -16.47 21.72
CA ILE A 62 -12.09 -16.15 21.07
C ILE A 62 -13.15 -17.18 21.49
N LYS A 63 -12.85 -18.48 21.37
CA LYS A 63 -13.76 -19.54 21.77
C LYS A 63 -14.11 -19.50 23.27
N LYS A 64 -13.17 -19.12 24.12
CA LYS A 64 -13.38 -18.99 25.57
C LYS A 64 -14.19 -17.74 25.95
N ALA A 65 -14.00 -16.64 25.22
CA ALA A 65 -14.72 -15.39 25.47
C ALA A 65 -16.22 -15.51 25.17
N GLY A 66 -16.60 -16.46 24.27
CA GLY A 66 -17.99 -16.74 23.95
C GLY A 66 -18.47 -16.07 22.67
N ASP A 67 -19.70 -15.61 22.65
CA ASP A 67 -20.46 -15.31 21.46
C ASP A 67 -20.04 -14.00 20.77
N TYR A 68 -19.19 -14.14 19.74
CA TYR A 68 -18.96 -13.09 18.77
C TYR A 68 -19.91 -13.27 17.57
N ASP A 69 -20.66 -12.23 17.26
CA ASP A 69 -21.56 -12.22 16.09
C ASP A 69 -20.75 -12.38 14.80
N PHE A 70 -19.54 -11.77 14.75
CA PHE A 70 -18.73 -11.75 13.56
C PHE A 70 -17.22 -11.69 13.86
N ILE A 71 -16.43 -12.52 13.18
CA ILE A 71 -14.96 -12.60 13.35
C ILE A 71 -14.28 -12.14 12.07
N PHE A 72 -13.60 -10.99 12.15
CA PHE A 72 -12.90 -10.38 11.05
C PHE A 72 -11.38 -10.42 11.22
N GLY A 73 -10.64 -10.84 10.20
CA GLY A 73 -9.19 -11.01 10.26
C GLY A 73 -8.41 -10.16 9.27
N TYR A 74 -7.44 -9.39 9.78
CA TYR A 74 -6.40 -8.76 8.96
C TYR A 74 -5.25 -9.70 8.64
N ASN A 75 -5.15 -10.84 9.33
CA ASN A 75 -4.22 -11.93 9.03
C ASN A 75 -5.00 -13.18 8.62
N ARG A 76 -4.40 -13.98 7.74
CA ARG A 76 -4.99 -15.22 7.25
C ARG A 76 -5.01 -16.28 8.35
N MET A 77 -6.19 -16.76 8.71
CA MET A 77 -6.38 -17.85 9.67
C MET A 77 -7.74 -18.53 9.42
N ALA A 78 -7.88 -19.76 9.86
CA ALA A 78 -9.16 -20.47 9.80
C ALA A 78 -10.18 -19.88 10.78
N GLY A 79 -11.47 -20.04 10.51
CA GLY A 79 -12.57 -19.64 11.39
C GLY A 79 -12.87 -18.14 11.36
N LEU A 80 -12.49 -17.45 10.31
CA LEU A 80 -12.91 -16.08 10.04
C LEU A 80 -14.23 -16.06 9.26
N ASP A 81 -15.11 -15.16 9.62
CA ASP A 81 -16.29 -14.83 8.81
C ASP A 81 -15.88 -13.94 7.63
N ALA A 82 -14.93 -13.01 7.84
CA ALA A 82 -14.36 -12.23 6.76
C ALA A 82 -12.84 -11.98 6.93
N HIS A 83 -12.15 -11.75 5.80
CA HIS A 83 -10.71 -11.47 5.75
C HIS A 83 -10.41 -10.21 4.93
N PHE A 84 -9.53 -9.35 5.46
CA PHE A 84 -9.00 -8.18 4.75
C PHE A 84 -7.81 -8.59 3.87
N ALA A 85 -8.04 -8.67 2.56
CA ALA A 85 -7.06 -9.13 1.58
C ALA A 85 -6.15 -8.00 1.07
N ALA A 86 -5.33 -7.43 1.96
CA ALA A 86 -4.35 -6.42 1.59
C ALA A 86 -3.05 -7.00 1.03
N ASP A 87 -2.72 -8.25 1.37
CA ASP A 87 -1.50 -8.91 0.90
C ASP A 87 -1.71 -9.56 -0.47
N PRO A 88 -0.71 -9.49 -1.36
CA PRO A 88 -0.76 -10.18 -2.65
C PRO A 88 -0.92 -11.70 -2.50
N CYS A 89 -1.45 -12.34 -3.54
CA CYS A 89 -1.57 -13.79 -3.63
C CYS A 89 -0.20 -14.46 -3.43
N PHE A 90 -0.09 -15.28 -2.39
CA PHE A 90 1.16 -15.94 -2.03
C PHE A 90 1.57 -16.99 -3.07
N MET A 91 0.62 -17.76 -3.59
CA MET A 91 0.89 -18.79 -4.59
C MET A 91 1.37 -18.19 -5.92
N GLU A 92 0.83 -17.07 -6.35
CA GLU A 92 1.32 -16.36 -7.55
C GLU A 92 2.78 -15.88 -7.36
N ARG A 93 3.13 -15.44 -6.17
CA ARG A 93 4.52 -15.10 -5.84
C ARG A 93 5.44 -16.33 -5.74
N ALA A 94 4.96 -17.41 -5.18
CA ALA A 94 5.72 -18.65 -5.02
C ALA A 94 6.02 -19.34 -6.37
N LYS A 95 5.15 -19.18 -7.38
CA LYS A 95 5.33 -19.67 -8.75
C LYS A 95 6.61 -19.12 -9.40
N GLN A 96 6.94 -17.88 -9.10
CA GLN A 96 8.12 -17.20 -9.67
C GLN A 96 9.46 -17.67 -9.07
N ARG A 97 9.41 -18.52 -8.03
CA ARG A 97 10.59 -19.07 -7.37
C ARG A 97 10.90 -20.47 -7.90
N ASN A 98 12.13 -20.94 -7.65
CA ASN A 98 12.54 -22.30 -8.04
C ASN A 98 11.64 -23.36 -7.37
N PHE A 99 11.61 -24.56 -7.98
CA PHE A 99 10.77 -25.68 -7.52
C PHE A 99 11.04 -26.05 -6.04
N LEU A 100 12.30 -26.09 -5.60
CA LEU A 100 12.67 -26.44 -4.22
C LEU A 100 12.10 -25.49 -3.18
N TYR A 101 11.88 -24.21 -3.54
CA TYR A 101 11.30 -23.22 -2.64
C TYR A 101 9.93 -23.66 -2.09
N ARG A 102 9.12 -24.33 -2.91
CA ARG A 102 7.76 -24.76 -2.53
C ARG A 102 7.74 -25.85 -1.45
N TRP A 103 8.87 -26.57 -1.27
CA TRP A 103 8.98 -27.62 -0.26
C TRP A 103 9.35 -27.11 1.13
N LEU A 104 9.74 -25.86 1.26
CA LEU A 104 10.09 -25.27 2.55
C LEU A 104 8.88 -25.25 3.49
N PRO A 105 9.04 -25.67 4.78
CA PRO A 105 7.93 -25.70 5.75
C PRO A 105 7.19 -24.38 5.87
N ARG A 106 7.91 -23.25 5.86
CA ARG A 106 7.30 -21.92 5.89
C ARG A 106 6.40 -21.67 4.68
N VAL A 107 6.79 -22.14 3.49
CA VAL A 107 6.04 -21.92 2.25
C VAL A 107 4.75 -22.73 2.25
N LYS A 108 4.84 -23.99 2.68
CA LYS A 108 3.66 -24.85 2.87
C LYS A 108 2.67 -24.23 3.86
N TRP A 109 3.18 -23.69 4.96
CA TRP A 109 2.33 -23.05 5.97
C TRP A 109 1.62 -21.80 5.41
N PHE A 110 2.33 -20.89 4.71
CA PHE A 110 1.70 -19.72 4.11
C PHE A 110 0.70 -20.07 3.00
N ALA A 111 1.01 -21.09 2.18
CA ALA A 111 0.11 -21.58 1.16
C ALA A 111 -1.17 -22.18 1.78
N GLU A 112 -1.05 -22.92 2.87
CA GLU A 112 -2.20 -23.51 3.57
C GLU A 112 -3.07 -22.43 4.24
N THR A 113 -2.47 -21.46 4.91
CA THR A 113 -3.23 -20.35 5.52
C THR A 113 -3.94 -19.49 4.47
N GLU A 114 -3.37 -19.36 3.27
CA GLU A 114 -4.03 -18.70 2.14
C GLU A 114 -5.18 -19.57 1.60
N ARG A 115 -4.95 -20.87 1.39
CA ARG A 115 -5.95 -21.80 0.89
C ARG A 115 -7.21 -21.83 1.77
N VAL A 116 -7.06 -21.85 3.09
CA VAL A 116 -8.19 -21.88 4.03
C VAL A 116 -9.16 -20.71 3.83
N ILE A 117 -8.65 -19.54 3.43
CA ILE A 117 -9.46 -18.35 3.17
C ILE A 117 -10.06 -18.36 1.76
N PHE A 118 -9.21 -18.65 0.76
CA PHE A 118 -9.55 -18.40 -0.65
C PHE A 118 -10.08 -19.62 -1.40
N ASP A 119 -9.98 -20.84 -0.86
CA ASP A 119 -10.51 -22.05 -1.48
C ASP A 119 -11.99 -21.89 -1.86
N ALA A 120 -12.39 -22.50 -2.98
CA ALA A 120 -13.78 -22.45 -3.46
C ALA A 120 -14.80 -22.95 -2.43
N ALA A 121 -14.41 -23.90 -1.58
CA ALA A 121 -15.26 -24.46 -0.53
C ALA A 121 -15.29 -23.62 0.77
N SER A 122 -14.47 -22.60 0.89
CA SER A 122 -14.46 -21.72 2.07
C SER A 122 -15.67 -20.79 2.05
N THR A 123 -16.19 -20.50 3.25
CA THR A 123 -17.30 -19.54 3.45
C THR A 123 -16.83 -18.17 3.90
N THR A 124 -15.49 -17.96 4.06
CA THR A 124 -14.94 -16.68 4.50
C THR A 124 -15.15 -15.60 3.43
N GLU A 125 -15.81 -14.52 3.77
CA GLU A 125 -15.99 -13.35 2.91
C GLU A 125 -14.65 -12.58 2.75
N ILE A 126 -14.42 -11.94 1.62
CA ILE A 126 -13.12 -11.35 1.30
C ILE A 126 -13.29 -9.86 1.00
N LEU A 127 -12.79 -9.02 1.90
CA LEU A 127 -12.70 -7.59 1.67
C LEU A 127 -11.45 -7.28 0.85
N MET A 128 -11.63 -6.82 -0.38
CA MET A 128 -10.59 -6.73 -1.40
C MET A 128 -10.23 -5.27 -1.71
N VAL A 129 -8.93 -5.01 -1.89
CA VAL A 129 -8.42 -3.65 -2.21
C VAL A 129 -7.76 -3.59 -3.60
N SER A 130 -7.67 -4.71 -4.32
CA SER A 130 -6.96 -4.80 -5.60
C SER A 130 -7.63 -5.78 -6.55
N GLU A 131 -8.14 -5.28 -7.67
CA GLU A 131 -8.74 -6.09 -8.74
C GLU A 131 -7.72 -7.05 -9.39
N THR A 132 -6.46 -6.65 -9.47
CA THR A 132 -5.40 -7.51 -10.01
C THR A 132 -5.19 -8.74 -9.15
N GLU A 133 -5.14 -8.56 -7.82
CA GLU A 133 -4.95 -9.68 -6.90
C GLU A 133 -6.19 -10.57 -6.82
N LYS A 134 -7.40 -10.04 -7.00
CA LYS A 134 -8.63 -10.84 -7.11
C LYS A 134 -8.49 -11.91 -8.21
N LYS A 135 -8.04 -11.52 -9.41
CA LYS A 135 -7.80 -12.45 -10.52
C LYS A 135 -6.81 -13.56 -10.17
N HIS A 136 -5.77 -13.24 -9.38
CA HIS A 136 -4.81 -14.25 -8.93
C HIS A 136 -5.44 -15.26 -7.97
N PHE A 137 -6.26 -14.81 -7.01
CA PHE A 137 -6.97 -15.71 -6.10
C PHE A 137 -7.98 -16.59 -6.83
N GLN A 138 -8.72 -16.05 -7.77
CA GLN A 138 -9.63 -16.82 -8.61
C GLN A 138 -8.87 -17.88 -9.43
N HIS A 139 -7.73 -17.53 -9.99
CA HIS A 139 -6.90 -18.47 -10.76
C HIS A 139 -6.38 -19.63 -9.90
N TRP A 140 -5.92 -19.36 -8.69
CA TRP A 140 -5.26 -20.36 -7.85
C TRP A 140 -6.23 -21.19 -7.00
N TYR A 141 -7.34 -20.61 -6.58
CA TYR A 141 -8.22 -21.21 -5.58
C TYR A 141 -9.68 -21.37 -6.07
N HIS A 142 -9.97 -20.92 -7.29
CA HIS A 142 -11.31 -20.92 -7.86
C HIS A 142 -12.34 -20.21 -6.94
N THR A 143 -11.88 -19.18 -6.24
CA THR A 143 -12.69 -18.40 -5.31
C THR A 143 -13.90 -17.80 -6.02
N PRO A 144 -15.12 -18.05 -5.54
CA PRO A 144 -16.35 -17.51 -6.14
C PRO A 144 -16.37 -15.98 -6.12
N GLU A 145 -16.84 -15.37 -7.21
CA GLU A 145 -16.95 -13.92 -7.36
C GLU A 145 -17.74 -13.25 -6.24
N VAL A 146 -18.84 -13.89 -5.81
CA VAL A 146 -19.77 -13.36 -4.80
C VAL A 146 -19.13 -13.14 -3.42
N ARG A 147 -18.01 -13.78 -3.13
CA ARG A 147 -17.28 -13.63 -1.87
C ARG A 147 -16.35 -12.43 -1.83
N PHE A 148 -16.12 -11.76 -2.96
CA PHE A 148 -15.25 -10.59 -3.01
C PHE A 148 -16.05 -9.29 -2.85
N HIS A 149 -15.73 -8.53 -1.83
CA HIS A 149 -16.28 -7.21 -1.53
C HIS A 149 -15.19 -6.16 -1.72
N PHE A 150 -15.32 -5.34 -2.74
CA PHE A 150 -14.30 -4.34 -3.03
C PHE A 150 -14.41 -3.15 -2.07
N ILE A 151 -13.29 -2.79 -1.47
CA ILE A 151 -13.16 -1.62 -0.61
C ILE A 151 -12.55 -0.49 -1.44
N PRO A 152 -13.26 0.61 -1.69
CA PRO A 152 -12.70 1.73 -2.39
C PRO A 152 -11.53 2.35 -1.61
N PRO A 153 -10.54 2.93 -2.30
CA PRO A 153 -9.42 3.58 -1.64
C PRO A 153 -9.88 4.71 -0.72
N TYR A 154 -9.16 4.88 0.40
CA TYR A 154 -9.41 5.94 1.35
C TYR A 154 -8.14 6.74 1.64
N LEU A 155 -8.27 8.05 1.66
CA LEU A 155 -7.26 8.99 2.14
C LEU A 155 -7.87 9.86 3.25
N SER A 156 -7.11 10.09 4.32
CA SER A 156 -7.56 11.00 5.40
C SER A 156 -7.65 12.44 4.89
N LYS A 157 -8.59 13.22 5.43
CA LYS A 157 -8.76 14.64 5.10
C LYS A 157 -7.48 15.45 5.22
N ALA A 158 -6.64 15.15 6.19
CA ALA A 158 -5.34 15.79 6.38
C ALA A 158 -4.38 15.66 5.16
N ARG A 159 -4.60 14.67 4.29
CA ARG A 159 -3.82 14.55 3.04
C ARG A 159 -4.16 15.60 1.98
N PHE A 160 -5.30 16.26 2.12
CA PHE A 160 -5.78 17.31 1.22
C PHE A 160 -5.52 18.73 1.73
N GLU A 161 -4.80 18.87 2.84
CA GLU A 161 -4.38 20.17 3.37
C GLU A 161 -3.20 20.68 2.53
N LEU A 162 -3.56 21.35 1.42
CA LEU A 162 -2.56 21.97 0.56
C LEU A 162 -2.09 23.28 1.18
N GLN A 163 -0.77 23.46 1.14
CA GLN A 163 -0.11 24.70 1.49
C GLN A 163 0.31 25.46 0.23
N ASP A 164 0.86 26.66 0.40
CA ASP A 164 1.40 27.40 -0.71
C ASP A 164 2.50 26.60 -1.42
N LYS A 165 2.29 26.30 -2.70
CA LYS A 165 3.19 25.44 -3.48
C LYS A 165 4.61 26.01 -3.60
N ALA A 166 4.75 27.35 -3.73
CA ALA A 166 6.06 28.00 -3.83
C ALA A 166 6.81 27.87 -2.51
N LEU A 167 6.10 28.02 -1.38
CA LEU A 167 6.65 27.80 -0.05
C LEU A 167 7.11 26.36 0.14
N MET A 168 6.28 25.36 -0.19
CA MET A 168 6.63 23.94 -0.08
C MET A 168 7.84 23.60 -0.97
N ARG A 169 7.88 24.15 -2.17
CA ARG A 169 9.01 24.00 -3.09
C ARG A 169 10.30 24.54 -2.48
N THR A 170 10.26 25.73 -1.90
CA THR A 170 11.41 26.36 -1.24
C THR A 170 11.85 25.57 -0.01
N GLN A 171 10.92 25.14 0.83
CA GLN A 171 11.22 24.37 2.04
C GLN A 171 11.85 23.00 1.71
N LEU A 172 11.34 22.28 0.70
CA LEU A 172 11.95 21.04 0.26
C LEU A 172 13.40 21.25 -0.18
N ARG A 173 13.65 22.25 -1.02
CA ARG A 173 14.98 22.53 -1.53
C ARG A 173 15.95 22.91 -0.42
N SER A 174 15.55 23.80 0.47
CA SER A 174 16.33 24.17 1.65
C SER A 174 16.64 22.98 2.56
N ALA A 175 15.64 22.10 2.81
CA ALA A 175 15.80 20.94 3.68
C ALA A 175 16.81 19.91 3.17
N PHE A 176 17.02 19.83 1.85
CA PHE A 176 17.90 18.84 1.21
C PHE A 176 19.12 19.46 0.49
N GLY A 177 19.33 20.77 0.62
CA GLY A 177 20.46 21.48 0.01
C GLY A 177 20.37 21.56 -1.51
N PHE A 178 19.17 21.56 -2.06
CA PHE A 178 18.94 21.72 -3.51
C PHE A 178 18.87 23.20 -3.89
N ALA A 179 19.27 23.52 -5.13
CA ALA A 179 19.10 24.85 -5.69
C ALA A 179 17.61 25.14 -5.98
N ASN A 180 17.24 26.43 -6.03
CA ASN A 180 15.85 26.84 -6.24
C ASN A 180 15.30 26.41 -7.61
N ASP A 181 16.15 26.32 -8.62
CA ASP A 181 15.86 25.89 -9.99
C ASP A 181 16.01 24.38 -10.21
N ASP A 182 16.50 23.63 -9.22
CA ASP A 182 16.58 22.18 -9.33
C ASP A 182 15.20 21.56 -9.58
N PHE A 183 15.15 20.61 -10.49
CA PHE A 183 13.99 19.77 -10.74
C PHE A 183 14.04 18.52 -9.86
N VAL A 184 13.07 18.33 -9.00
CA VAL A 184 13.09 17.28 -7.99
C VAL A 184 12.07 16.17 -8.31
N PHE A 185 12.59 14.98 -8.59
CA PHE A 185 11.80 13.75 -8.50
C PHE A 185 11.80 13.24 -7.07
N MET A 186 10.65 12.80 -6.59
CA MET A 186 10.51 12.23 -5.25
C MET A 186 9.98 10.80 -5.30
N LEU A 187 10.72 9.86 -4.68
CA LEU A 187 10.29 8.50 -4.40
C LEU A 187 10.10 8.35 -2.89
N THR A 188 8.95 7.84 -2.46
CA THR A 188 8.69 7.62 -1.03
C THR A 188 8.17 6.22 -0.74
N GLY A 189 8.54 5.71 0.44
CA GLY A 189 8.13 4.41 0.95
C GLY A 189 9.31 3.50 1.27
N SER A 190 9.14 2.64 2.27
CA SER A 190 10.13 1.61 2.63
C SER A 190 10.07 0.43 1.66
N GLY A 191 11.16 -0.36 1.57
CA GLY A 191 11.33 -1.38 0.55
C GLY A 191 11.86 -0.81 -0.76
N PHE A 192 12.89 0.05 -0.71
CA PHE A 192 13.43 0.80 -1.85
C PHE A 192 13.61 -0.03 -3.12
N HIS A 193 14.11 -1.26 -3.01
CA HIS A 193 14.22 -2.15 -4.17
C HIS A 193 12.82 -2.49 -4.75
N MET A 194 11.88 -2.89 -3.90
CA MET A 194 10.53 -3.22 -4.37
C MET A 194 9.79 -2.01 -4.97
N LYS A 195 10.11 -0.81 -4.47
CA LYS A 195 9.58 0.46 -4.98
C LYS A 195 10.32 0.96 -6.24
N GLY A 196 11.39 0.24 -6.66
CA GLY A 196 12.11 0.50 -7.90
C GLY A 196 13.08 1.69 -7.83
N LEU A 197 13.66 1.97 -6.65
CA LEU A 197 14.66 3.05 -6.55
C LEU A 197 15.85 2.81 -7.50
N ASP A 198 16.26 1.57 -7.71
CA ASP A 198 17.27 1.18 -8.68
C ASP A 198 16.87 1.56 -10.12
N ARG A 199 15.60 1.34 -10.51
CA ARG A 199 15.06 1.76 -11.80
C ARG A 199 15.07 3.29 -11.96
N ALA A 200 14.71 4.02 -10.90
CA ALA A 200 14.75 5.48 -10.90
C ALA A 200 16.18 6.02 -11.00
N ILE A 201 17.17 5.38 -10.34
CA ILE A 201 18.59 5.72 -10.46
C ILE A 201 19.12 5.45 -11.87
N LEU A 202 18.70 4.34 -12.50
CA LEU A 202 19.05 4.06 -13.92
C LEU A 202 18.47 5.11 -14.85
N ALA A 203 17.25 5.56 -14.62
CA ALA A 203 16.61 6.62 -15.41
C ALA A 203 17.34 7.96 -15.22
N LEU A 204 17.69 8.31 -13.99
CA LEU A 204 18.50 9.50 -13.68
C LEU A 204 19.83 9.46 -14.41
N ALA A 205 20.54 8.32 -14.37
CA ALA A 205 21.83 8.14 -15.04
C ALA A 205 21.76 8.13 -16.59
N SER A 206 20.57 7.91 -17.14
CA SER A 206 20.35 7.95 -18.60
C SER A 206 20.11 9.36 -19.14
N LEU A 207 19.97 10.35 -18.28
CA LEU A 207 19.77 11.74 -18.70
C LEU A 207 21.03 12.32 -19.35
N PRO A 208 20.89 13.19 -20.36
CA PRO A 208 22.00 13.97 -20.89
C PRO A 208 22.69 14.80 -19.81
N PRO A 209 24.00 15.12 -19.96
CA PRO A 209 24.78 15.84 -18.95
C PRO A 209 24.18 17.20 -18.53
N ASP A 210 23.56 17.92 -19.45
CA ASP A 210 22.92 19.21 -19.20
C ASP A 210 21.73 19.09 -18.23
N TYR A 211 21.00 17.97 -18.24
CA TYR A 211 19.93 17.70 -17.27
C TYR A 211 20.49 17.41 -15.87
N LEU A 212 21.61 16.69 -15.79
CA LEU A 212 22.23 16.33 -14.52
C LEU A 212 22.73 17.54 -13.72
N THR A 213 22.89 18.70 -14.34
CA THR A 213 23.25 19.95 -13.63
C THR A 213 22.14 20.40 -12.68
N ARG A 214 20.86 20.03 -12.93
CA ARG A 214 19.69 20.56 -12.22
C ARG A 214 18.64 19.51 -11.82
N VAL A 215 18.80 18.25 -12.18
CA VAL A 215 17.83 17.21 -11.81
C VAL A 215 18.29 16.49 -10.55
N LYS A 216 17.40 16.36 -9.57
CA LYS A 216 17.63 15.65 -8.31
C LYS A 216 16.60 14.54 -8.12
N LEU A 217 17.04 13.43 -7.53
CA LEU A 217 16.19 12.33 -7.08
C LEU A 217 16.25 12.26 -5.55
N LEU A 218 15.13 12.55 -4.90
CA LEU A 218 14.95 12.43 -3.46
C LEU A 218 14.22 11.11 -3.16
N ALA A 219 14.86 10.20 -2.44
CA ALA A 219 14.23 8.99 -1.93
C ALA A 219 14.03 9.09 -0.41
N VAL A 220 12.79 8.87 0.08
CA VAL A 220 12.47 8.96 1.51
C VAL A 220 11.89 7.64 2.01
N GLY A 221 12.56 6.98 2.95
CA GLY A 221 12.13 5.68 3.50
C GLY A 221 13.07 5.16 4.59
N GLN A 222 12.78 3.98 5.14
CA GLN A 222 13.51 3.44 6.29
C GLN A 222 14.44 2.26 5.95
N ASP A 223 14.83 2.13 4.71
CA ASP A 223 15.73 1.06 4.28
C ASP A 223 17.22 1.45 4.38
N ASN A 224 18.08 0.45 4.19
CA ASN A 224 19.50 0.65 4.07
C ASN A 224 19.85 1.41 2.75
N PRO A 225 20.38 2.63 2.79
CA PRO A 225 20.67 3.42 1.60
C PRO A 225 21.91 2.93 0.84
N LYS A 226 22.86 2.27 1.52
CA LYS A 226 24.19 1.94 0.99
C LYS A 226 24.22 1.24 -0.38
N PRO A 227 23.35 0.27 -0.70
CA PRO A 227 23.35 -0.36 -2.02
C PRO A 227 23.03 0.62 -3.14
N PHE A 228 22.13 1.55 -2.91
CA PHE A 228 21.65 2.55 -3.87
C PHE A 228 22.66 3.70 -4.04
N GLU A 229 23.27 4.16 -2.95
CA GLU A 229 24.38 5.13 -2.97
C GLU A 229 25.56 4.58 -3.76
N LYS A 230 25.93 3.29 -3.53
CA LYS A 230 27.00 2.62 -4.30
C LYS A 230 26.64 2.53 -5.79
N MET A 231 25.39 2.25 -6.10
CA MET A 231 24.89 2.18 -7.47
C MET A 231 24.98 3.56 -8.15
N ALA A 232 24.49 4.61 -7.51
CA ALA A 232 24.54 5.98 -8.01
C ALA A 232 25.98 6.45 -8.25
N LYS A 233 26.90 6.13 -7.32
CA LYS A 233 28.34 6.42 -7.48
C LYS A 233 28.93 5.71 -8.70
N LYS A 234 28.61 4.43 -8.90
CA LYS A 234 29.08 3.66 -10.06
C LYS A 234 28.57 4.23 -11.38
N LEU A 235 27.38 4.80 -11.38
CA LEU A 235 26.73 5.40 -12.55
C LEU A 235 27.05 6.89 -12.75
N GLY A 236 27.85 7.50 -11.86
CA GLY A 236 28.27 8.91 -11.97
C GLY A 236 27.18 9.93 -11.60
N VAL A 237 26.14 9.52 -10.87
CA VAL A 237 24.99 10.38 -10.47
C VAL A 237 24.83 10.49 -8.96
N ALA A 238 25.90 10.30 -8.20
CA ALA A 238 25.85 10.37 -6.73
C ALA A 238 25.39 11.74 -6.22
N ASP A 239 25.81 12.82 -6.85
CA ASP A 239 25.48 14.21 -6.47
C ASP A 239 24.02 14.60 -6.84
N ASN A 240 23.36 13.75 -7.61
CA ASN A 240 21.97 13.91 -8.01
C ASN A 240 20.98 13.08 -7.16
N LEU A 241 21.49 12.21 -6.28
CA LEU A 241 20.68 11.35 -5.42
C LEU A 241 20.81 11.75 -3.95
N VAL A 242 19.67 12.00 -3.32
CA VAL A 242 19.57 12.15 -1.86
C VAL A 242 18.65 11.08 -1.30
N ILE A 243 19.12 10.31 -0.32
CA ILE A 243 18.31 9.31 0.39
C ILE A 243 18.15 9.75 1.84
N SER A 244 16.91 9.95 2.26
CA SER A 244 16.54 10.37 3.61
C SER A 244 15.77 9.27 4.34
N LYS A 245 15.90 9.23 5.66
CA LYS A 245 15.05 8.40 6.52
C LYS A 245 13.60 8.83 6.42
N GLY A 246 12.67 7.92 6.81
CA GLY A 246 11.25 8.23 6.89
C GLY A 246 10.97 9.46 7.76
N ARG A 247 10.05 10.31 7.30
CA ARG A 247 9.69 11.61 7.88
C ARG A 247 8.17 11.72 8.06
N PRO A 248 7.69 12.54 8.99
CA PRO A 248 6.24 12.78 9.17
C PRO A 248 5.68 13.76 8.11
N ASP A 249 6.51 14.61 7.51
CA ASP A 249 6.16 15.69 6.58
C ASP A 249 6.12 15.24 5.11
N ILE A 250 5.88 13.97 4.84
CA ILE A 250 5.79 13.43 3.48
C ILE A 250 4.79 14.18 2.59
N PRO A 251 3.58 14.57 3.06
CA PRO A 251 2.64 15.33 2.23
C PRO A 251 3.21 16.68 1.78
N GLN A 252 3.90 17.40 2.66
CA GLN A 252 4.53 18.68 2.35
C GLN A 252 5.70 18.52 1.35
N LEU A 253 6.49 17.46 1.51
CA LEU A 253 7.56 17.12 0.57
C LEU A 253 6.98 16.78 -0.82
N MET A 254 5.90 16.01 -0.89
CA MET A 254 5.21 15.74 -2.17
C MET A 254 4.71 17.01 -2.84
N GLN A 255 4.13 17.94 -2.08
CA GLN A 255 3.70 19.25 -2.60
C GLN A 255 4.87 20.09 -3.14
N GLY A 256 6.04 19.98 -2.51
CA GLY A 256 7.27 20.68 -2.92
C GLY A 256 8.03 20.04 -4.08
N ALA A 257 7.81 18.77 -4.37
CA ALA A 257 8.42 18.05 -5.47
C ALA A 257 7.81 18.46 -6.83
N ASP A 258 8.59 18.33 -7.90
CA ASP A 258 8.09 18.59 -9.25
C ASP A 258 7.33 17.40 -9.81
N VAL A 259 7.78 16.18 -9.50
CA VAL A 259 7.16 14.92 -9.90
C VAL A 259 7.39 13.86 -8.82
N CYS A 260 6.37 13.10 -8.48
CA CYS A 260 6.53 11.87 -7.72
C CYS A 260 6.79 10.69 -8.67
N VAL A 261 7.66 9.75 -8.28
CA VAL A 261 8.05 8.61 -9.11
C VAL A 261 7.91 7.32 -8.31
N HIS A 262 7.28 6.28 -8.92
CA HIS A 262 7.05 5.01 -8.26
C HIS A 262 7.17 3.82 -9.23
N PRO A 263 8.39 3.48 -9.70
CA PRO A 263 8.62 2.42 -10.69
C PRO A 263 8.69 1.04 -10.03
N ALA A 264 7.71 0.71 -9.18
CA ALA A 264 7.71 -0.49 -8.39
C ALA A 264 7.80 -1.76 -9.24
N TYR A 265 8.48 -2.78 -8.73
CA TYR A 265 8.48 -4.12 -9.33
C TYR A 265 7.12 -4.79 -9.18
N ARG A 266 6.48 -4.55 -8.05
CA ARG A 266 5.14 -5.01 -7.72
C ARG A 266 4.60 -4.22 -6.53
N GLU A 267 3.36 -3.78 -6.63
CA GLU A 267 2.67 -3.09 -5.55
C GLU A 267 1.19 -3.51 -5.56
N ASN A 268 0.64 -3.96 -4.43
CA ASN A 268 -0.75 -4.42 -4.39
C ASN A 268 -1.73 -3.30 -4.73
N THR A 269 -1.61 -2.19 -4.02
CA THR A 269 -2.39 -0.98 -4.29
C THR A 269 -1.50 0.18 -4.73
N GLY A 270 -0.54 0.58 -3.92
CA GLY A 270 0.27 1.76 -4.14
C GLY A 270 -0.45 3.02 -3.67
N LEU A 271 -0.88 3.04 -2.40
CA LEU A 271 -1.58 4.20 -1.81
C LEU A 271 -0.79 5.51 -1.98
N VAL A 272 0.53 5.44 -2.09
CA VAL A 272 1.42 6.57 -2.40
C VAL A 272 1.03 7.30 -3.68
N ILE A 273 0.41 6.59 -4.65
CA ILE A 273 -0.09 7.19 -5.89
C ILE A 273 -1.19 8.19 -5.56
N LEU A 274 -2.18 7.78 -4.78
CA LEU A 274 -3.28 8.65 -4.37
C LEU A 274 -2.81 9.76 -3.43
N GLU A 275 -1.83 9.49 -2.57
CA GLU A 275 -1.19 10.50 -1.72
C GLU A 275 -0.50 11.59 -2.56
N ALA A 276 0.17 11.23 -3.64
CA ALA A 276 0.78 12.18 -4.57
C ALA A 276 -0.29 13.00 -5.30
N LEU A 277 -1.37 12.37 -5.79
CA LEU A 277 -2.50 13.07 -6.41
C LEU A 277 -3.14 14.07 -5.44
N ALA A 278 -3.39 13.66 -4.19
CA ALA A 278 -3.92 14.54 -3.13
C ALA A 278 -2.98 15.69 -2.77
N SER A 279 -1.68 15.52 -3.00
CA SER A 279 -0.64 16.56 -2.83
C SER A 279 -0.45 17.44 -4.07
N ALA A 280 -1.31 17.32 -5.09
CA ALA A 280 -1.16 18.00 -6.38
C ALA A 280 0.21 17.79 -7.02
N ALA A 281 0.78 16.57 -6.89
CA ALA A 281 2.06 16.19 -7.48
C ALA A 281 1.83 15.27 -8.69
N PRO A 282 2.29 15.64 -9.91
CA PRO A 282 2.28 14.75 -11.06
C PRO A 282 3.04 13.48 -10.80
N MET A 283 2.65 12.37 -11.42
CA MET A 283 3.24 11.07 -11.10
C MET A 283 3.73 10.29 -12.32
N LEU A 284 4.90 9.64 -12.18
CA LEU A 284 5.39 8.62 -13.08
C LEU A 284 5.40 7.28 -12.37
N VAL A 285 4.65 6.32 -12.87
CA VAL A 285 4.40 5.04 -12.21
C VAL A 285 4.50 3.87 -13.20
N THR A 286 4.75 2.67 -12.70
CA THR A 286 4.63 1.43 -13.49
C THR A 286 3.25 0.78 -13.30
N GLU A 287 2.73 0.15 -14.34
CA GLU A 287 1.45 -0.58 -14.34
C GLU A 287 1.41 -1.75 -13.34
N SER A 288 2.58 -2.16 -12.81
CA SER A 288 2.69 -3.15 -11.73
C SER A 288 2.10 -2.70 -10.38
N CYS A 289 1.69 -1.44 -10.26
CA CYS A 289 1.01 -0.89 -9.10
C CYS A 289 -0.51 -0.96 -9.28
N GLY A 290 -1.22 -1.54 -8.32
CA GLY A 290 -2.68 -1.75 -8.44
C GLY A 290 -3.48 -0.47 -8.65
N TYR A 291 -3.00 0.69 -8.15
CA TYR A 291 -3.65 2.00 -8.34
C TYR A 291 -3.05 2.83 -9.49
N ALA A 292 -2.19 2.24 -10.34
CA ALA A 292 -1.62 2.96 -11.48
C ALA A 292 -2.70 3.48 -12.45
N TYR A 293 -3.83 2.79 -12.56
CA TYR A 293 -4.95 3.20 -13.41
C TYR A 293 -5.54 4.57 -13.05
N HIS A 294 -5.46 4.99 -11.79
CA HIS A 294 -5.88 6.32 -11.37
C HIS A 294 -5.08 7.45 -12.05
N ILE A 295 -3.83 7.18 -12.43
CA ILE A 295 -3.03 8.17 -13.17
C ILE A 295 -3.56 8.36 -14.58
N ASP A 296 -3.97 7.26 -15.24
CA ASP A 296 -4.58 7.32 -16.57
C ASP A 296 -5.97 7.99 -16.52
N GLU A 297 -6.84 7.53 -15.60
CA GLU A 297 -8.19 8.07 -15.45
C GLU A 297 -8.19 9.56 -15.13
N ALA A 298 -7.29 9.99 -14.26
CA ALA A 298 -7.13 11.40 -13.90
C ALA A 298 -6.36 12.21 -14.95
N ASN A 299 -5.66 11.57 -15.90
CA ASN A 299 -4.67 12.24 -16.74
C ASN A 299 -3.71 13.09 -15.91
N ALA A 300 -3.06 12.45 -14.91
CA ALA A 300 -2.28 13.13 -13.86
C ALA A 300 -0.78 12.79 -13.91
N GLY A 301 -0.30 12.29 -15.05
CA GLY A 301 1.10 11.90 -15.21
C GLY A 301 1.28 10.85 -16.29
N LYS A 302 2.17 9.89 -16.05
CA LYS A 302 2.48 8.80 -16.99
C LYS A 302 2.51 7.44 -16.32
N VAL A 303 1.99 6.43 -17.03
CA VAL A 303 2.06 5.01 -16.65
C VAL A 303 2.92 4.26 -17.65
N VAL A 304 4.00 3.61 -17.17
CA VAL A 304 4.83 2.72 -17.98
C VAL A 304 4.23 1.31 -17.93
N ARG A 305 3.88 0.79 -19.11
CA ARG A 305 3.15 -0.48 -19.26
C ARG A 305 4.02 -1.71 -19.01
N LEU A 306 3.36 -2.83 -18.77
CA LEU A 306 3.99 -4.14 -18.68
C LEU A 306 4.00 -4.83 -20.07
N PRO A 307 5.02 -5.65 -20.39
CA PRO A 307 6.19 -5.95 -19.56
C PRO A 307 7.10 -4.73 -19.38
N PHE A 308 7.65 -4.55 -18.17
CA PHE A 308 8.50 -3.40 -17.87
C PHE A 308 9.74 -3.36 -18.76
N ASP A 309 9.96 -2.21 -19.37
CA ASP A 309 11.16 -1.88 -20.14
C ASP A 309 11.84 -0.64 -19.57
N GLN A 310 13.14 -0.77 -19.23
CA GLN A 310 13.91 0.33 -18.63
C GLN A 310 14.09 1.50 -19.58
N SER A 311 14.21 1.27 -20.90
CA SER A 311 14.40 2.34 -21.89
C SER A 311 13.13 3.18 -22.02
N GLN A 312 11.95 2.56 -22.03
CA GLN A 312 10.67 3.27 -22.01
C GLN A 312 10.50 4.09 -20.73
N PHE A 313 10.90 3.52 -19.58
CA PHE A 313 10.87 4.26 -18.32
C PHE A 313 11.84 5.45 -18.33
N ASN A 314 13.04 5.29 -18.85
CA ASN A 314 14.02 6.36 -18.99
C ASN A 314 13.49 7.50 -19.89
N GLN A 315 12.85 7.15 -20.99
CA GLN A 315 12.21 8.12 -21.89
C GLN A 315 11.09 8.86 -21.15
N ALA A 316 10.18 8.14 -20.50
CA ALA A 316 9.09 8.73 -19.72
C ALA A 316 9.62 9.66 -18.61
N PHE A 317 10.71 9.28 -17.93
CA PHE A 317 11.36 10.07 -16.89
C PHE A 317 11.86 11.41 -17.45
N LYS A 318 12.53 11.39 -18.60
CA LYS A 318 12.95 12.61 -19.29
C LYS A 318 11.76 13.47 -19.73
N GLU A 319 10.72 12.86 -20.31
CA GLU A 319 9.51 13.57 -20.75
C GLU A 319 8.76 14.24 -19.59
N MET A 320 8.79 13.68 -18.36
CA MET A 320 8.24 14.36 -17.19
C MET A 320 8.96 15.67 -16.86
N ILE A 321 10.27 15.77 -17.13
CA ILE A 321 11.04 17.01 -16.94
C ILE A 321 10.62 18.06 -17.96
N ASP A 322 10.55 17.68 -19.22
CA ASP A 322 10.35 18.58 -20.36
C ASP A 322 8.87 19.00 -20.55
N SER A 323 7.93 18.21 -20.01
CA SER A 323 6.51 18.43 -20.24
C SER A 323 6.02 19.78 -19.74
N PRO A 324 5.29 20.55 -20.56
CA PRO A 324 4.58 21.77 -20.12
C PRO A 324 3.32 21.43 -19.32
N ARG A 325 2.86 20.19 -19.29
CA ARG A 325 1.56 19.75 -18.72
C ARG A 325 1.60 19.53 -17.21
N LYS A 326 2.71 19.76 -16.52
CA LYS A 326 2.84 19.46 -15.08
C LYS A 326 1.78 20.14 -14.23
N SER A 327 1.40 21.38 -14.52
CA SER A 327 0.36 22.11 -13.80
C SER A 327 -1.04 21.53 -14.06
N GLU A 328 -1.30 21.11 -15.30
CA GLU A 328 -2.53 20.40 -15.68
C GLU A 328 -2.62 19.06 -14.96
N TRP A 329 -1.58 18.24 -15.00
CA TRP A 329 -1.53 16.94 -14.31
C TRP A 329 -1.73 17.09 -12.79
N ALA A 330 -1.15 18.10 -12.17
CA ALA A 330 -1.31 18.39 -10.76
C ALA A 330 -2.77 18.73 -10.41
N ALA A 331 -3.42 19.59 -11.20
CA ALA A 331 -4.82 19.96 -11.00
C ALA A 331 -5.77 18.79 -11.21
N ASN A 332 -5.57 18.02 -12.27
CA ASN A 332 -6.36 16.84 -12.59
C ASN A 332 -6.25 15.77 -11.49
N GLY A 333 -5.02 15.49 -11.03
CA GLY A 333 -4.77 14.53 -9.97
C GLY A 333 -5.48 14.91 -8.66
N LEU A 334 -5.38 16.17 -8.27
CA LEU A 334 -6.06 16.68 -7.07
C LEU A 334 -7.58 16.57 -7.17
N ALA A 335 -8.16 16.94 -8.33
CA ALA A 335 -9.60 16.83 -8.56
C ALA A 335 -10.07 15.37 -8.47
N HIS A 336 -9.34 14.45 -9.08
CA HIS A 336 -9.62 13.02 -9.02
C HIS A 336 -9.54 12.48 -7.58
N ALA A 337 -8.47 12.81 -6.84
CA ALA A 337 -8.32 12.39 -5.45
C ALA A 337 -9.43 12.93 -4.54
N ARG A 338 -9.91 14.17 -4.75
CA ARG A 338 -11.05 14.73 -4.02
C ARG A 338 -12.35 13.98 -4.32
N LYS A 339 -12.60 13.64 -5.58
CA LYS A 339 -13.77 12.84 -5.97
C LYS A 339 -13.77 11.48 -5.26
N LEU A 340 -12.63 10.77 -5.23
CA LEU A 340 -12.52 9.50 -4.51
C LEU A 340 -12.84 9.64 -3.01
N MET A 341 -12.50 10.79 -2.40
CA MET A 341 -12.81 11.07 -0.99
C MET A 341 -14.30 11.35 -0.74
N GLU A 342 -15.00 11.95 -1.69
CA GLU A 342 -16.44 12.15 -1.61
C GLU A 342 -17.18 10.81 -1.71
N GLU A 343 -16.65 9.87 -2.51
CA GLU A 343 -17.20 8.53 -2.68
C GLU A 343 -16.91 7.60 -1.49
N ASN A 344 -15.82 7.85 -0.75
CA ASN A 344 -15.44 7.05 0.43
C ASN A 344 -14.98 7.91 1.60
N ASP A 345 -15.86 8.07 2.58
CA ASP A 345 -15.60 8.77 3.85
C ASP A 345 -14.75 7.96 4.86
N GLY A 346 -14.27 6.78 4.47
CA GLY A 346 -13.53 5.85 5.33
C GLY A 346 -14.40 4.84 6.08
N SER A 347 -15.72 4.89 5.89
CA SER A 347 -16.67 3.97 6.56
C SER A 347 -16.99 2.72 5.73
N ALA A 348 -16.54 2.62 4.49
CA ALA A 348 -16.92 1.55 3.56
C ALA A 348 -16.64 0.14 4.14
N GLU A 349 -15.47 -0.04 4.76
CA GLU A 349 -15.10 -1.32 5.39
C GLU A 349 -16.07 -1.71 6.50
N ALA A 350 -16.40 -0.78 7.42
CA ALA A 350 -17.34 -1.04 8.50
C ALA A 350 -18.76 -1.30 7.99
N LYS A 351 -19.23 -0.58 6.97
CA LYS A 351 -20.54 -0.82 6.33
C LYS A 351 -20.64 -2.22 5.74
N ILE A 352 -19.60 -2.67 5.03
CA ILE A 352 -19.54 -4.04 4.48
C ILE A 352 -19.59 -5.07 5.61
N LEU A 353 -18.78 -4.90 6.67
CA LEU A 353 -18.74 -5.84 7.79
C LEU A 353 -20.09 -5.95 8.50
N ILE A 354 -20.80 -4.85 8.73
CA ILE A 354 -22.12 -4.84 9.34
C ILE A 354 -23.12 -5.59 8.45
N ALA A 355 -23.15 -5.30 7.16
CA ALA A 355 -24.06 -5.98 6.22
C ALA A 355 -23.80 -7.48 6.15
N LEU A 356 -22.51 -7.91 6.21
CA LEU A 356 -22.15 -9.33 6.24
C LEU A 356 -22.57 -10.00 7.56
N ALA A 357 -22.42 -9.32 8.69
CA ALA A 357 -22.86 -9.84 10.00
C ALA A 357 -24.39 -10.02 10.05
N GLU A 358 -25.16 -9.04 9.56
CA GLU A 358 -26.61 -9.13 9.46
C GLU A 358 -27.07 -10.26 8.53
N ASN A 359 -26.36 -10.48 7.41
CA ASN A 359 -26.66 -11.60 6.52
C ASN A 359 -26.38 -12.96 7.18
N LYS A 360 -25.27 -13.06 7.93
CA LYS A 360 -24.94 -14.27 8.70
C LYS A 360 -26.01 -14.58 9.74
N ALA A 361 -26.46 -13.59 10.49
CA ALA A 361 -27.51 -13.75 11.49
C ALA A 361 -28.82 -14.28 10.86
N ARG A 362 -29.27 -13.63 9.77
CA ARG A 362 -30.48 -14.07 9.03
C ARG A 362 -30.41 -15.51 8.53
N ASN A 363 -29.24 -15.92 7.99
CA ASN A 363 -29.03 -17.28 7.50
C ASN A 363 -28.96 -18.32 8.63
N SER A 364 -28.67 -17.90 9.87
CA SER A 364 -28.64 -18.76 11.04
C SER A 364 -30.04 -18.98 11.64
N GLU A 365 -30.97 -18.05 11.40
CA GLU A 365 -32.38 -18.16 11.86
C GLU A 365 -33.27 -18.99 10.89
N HIS A 366 -32.83 -19.17 9.64
CA HIS A 366 -33.53 -19.91 8.60
C HIS A 366 -32.60 -20.95 7.93
N PRO A 367 -32.18 -22.03 8.62
CA PRO A 367 -31.28 -23.05 8.11
C PRO A 367 -31.88 -23.93 7.00
#